data_14d4f45b3c711ac6eb2d87d7333e6a38
#
_entry.id   14d4f45b3c711ac6eb2d87d7333e6a38
#
_cell.length_a   1.000
_cell.length_b   1.000
_cell.length_c   1.000
_cell.angle_alpha   90.00
_cell.angle_beta   90.00
_cell.angle_gamma   90.00
#
_symmetry.space_group_name_H-M   'P 1'
#
loop_
_entity.id
_entity.type
_entity.pdbx_description
1 polymer ?
#
loop_
_entity_poly.entity_id
_entity_poly.type
_entity_poly.pdbx_seq_one_letter_code
_entity_poly.pdbx_strand_id
1 'polypeptide(L)'
;GSLIVFQQNDASWAGLLAFTTETKARGFCATSRLDVAEIVSIDAHDRESIARLIADVKRRAVRNLLLDLDYATGRCTRVEFEGDSFGPAVEHQFAPDDRRR
;
A
#
# COMPACT_ATOMS: atom_id res chain seq x y z
N GLY A 1 12.86 -7.24 6.14
CA GLY A 1 11.44 -7.25 6.37
C GLY A 1 10.59 -7.60 5.18
N SER A 2 9.34 -7.83 5.46
CA SER A 2 8.36 -8.16 4.43
C SER A 2 7.38 -7.01 4.27
N LEU A 3 6.89 -6.84 3.03
CA LEU A 3 5.75 -6.00 2.73
C LEU A 3 4.53 -6.87 2.55
N ILE A 4 3.46 -6.52 3.23
CA ILE A 4 2.18 -7.21 3.09
C ILE A 4 1.31 -6.35 2.18
N VAL A 5 0.94 -6.87 1.02
CA VAL A 5 0.11 -6.14 0.05
C VAL A 5 -1.17 -6.91 -0.21
N PHE A 6 -2.22 -6.18 -0.54
CA PHE A 6 -3.47 -6.78 -0.96
C PHE A 6 -3.39 -7.20 -2.41
N GLN A 7 -3.79 -8.42 -2.69
CA GLN A 7 -3.74 -8.94 -4.05
C GLN A 7 -4.70 -8.20 -4.97
N GLN A 8 -5.86 -7.86 -4.47
CA GLN A 8 -6.80 -7.02 -5.18
C GLN A 8 -6.73 -5.62 -4.59
N ASN A 9 -6.19 -4.69 -5.35
CA ASN A 9 -6.13 -3.31 -4.94
C ASN A 9 -7.36 -2.56 -5.40
N ASP A 10 -8.03 -1.96 -4.45
CA ASP A 10 -9.08 -1.01 -4.75
C ASP A 10 -8.41 0.30 -5.17
N ALA A 11 -8.68 0.75 -6.38
CA ALA A 11 -8.15 1.99 -6.91
C ALA A 11 -8.75 3.25 -6.26
N SER A 12 -9.61 3.09 -5.25
CA SER A 12 -10.20 4.22 -4.54
C SER A 12 -9.16 5.05 -3.77
N TRP A 13 -8.02 4.44 -3.42
CA TRP A 13 -6.91 5.15 -2.81
C TRP A 13 -5.88 5.54 -3.88
N ALA A 14 -5.17 6.64 -3.65
CA ALA A 14 -4.22 7.19 -4.62
C ALA A 14 -2.88 6.43 -4.69
N GLY A 15 -2.85 5.17 -4.27
CA GLY A 15 -1.65 4.36 -4.28
C GLY A 15 -1.91 2.92 -3.90
N LEU A 16 -0.84 2.13 -3.93
CA LEU A 16 -0.87 0.73 -3.51
C LEU A 16 -0.85 0.65 -1.98
N LEU A 17 -1.84 0.01 -1.40
CA LEU A 17 -1.88 -0.21 0.05
C LEU A 17 -0.92 -1.33 0.43
N ALA A 18 0.02 -1.03 1.32
CA ALA A 18 0.98 -2.00 1.83
C ALA A 18 1.18 -1.80 3.32
N PHE A 19 1.60 -2.85 4.00
CA PHE A 19 1.75 -2.84 5.46
C PHE A 19 3.04 -3.55 5.85
N THR A 20 3.65 -3.10 6.94
CA THR A 20 4.88 -3.70 7.44
C THR A 20 4.62 -5.00 8.20
N THR A 21 3.39 -5.23 8.65
CA THR A 21 3.01 -6.46 9.34
C THR A 21 1.62 -6.92 8.88
N GLU A 22 1.36 -8.22 8.97
CA GLU A 22 0.05 -8.78 8.68
C GLU A 22 -1.00 -8.27 9.66
N THR A 23 -0.63 -8.06 10.92
CA THR A 23 -1.53 -7.51 11.94
C THR A 23 -2.07 -6.15 11.52
N LYS A 24 -1.21 -5.27 11.01
CA LYS A 24 -1.63 -3.95 10.53
C LYS A 24 -2.54 -4.06 9.32
N ALA A 25 -2.23 -4.97 8.38
CA ALA A 25 -3.06 -5.19 7.21
C ALA A 25 -4.47 -5.64 7.59
N ARG A 26 -4.56 -6.61 8.48
CA ARG A 26 -5.85 -7.12 8.94
C ARG A 26 -6.62 -6.10 9.75
N GLY A 27 -5.92 -5.30 10.55
CA GLY A 27 -6.53 -4.20 11.29
C GLY A 27 -7.16 -3.16 10.37
N PHE A 28 -6.46 -2.82 9.29
CA PHE A 28 -7.01 -1.92 8.27
C PHE A 28 -8.28 -2.50 7.64
N CYS A 29 -8.26 -3.77 7.27
CA CYS A 29 -9.44 -4.44 6.70
C CYS A 29 -10.63 -4.40 7.65
N ALA A 30 -10.40 -4.69 8.94
CA ALA A 30 -11.46 -4.68 9.94
C ALA A 30 -12.05 -3.29 10.13
N THR A 31 -11.21 -2.26 10.18
CA THR A 31 -11.64 -0.88 10.40
C THR A 31 -12.33 -0.28 9.19
N SER A 32 -11.79 -0.54 8.00
CA SER A 32 -12.32 0.01 6.75
C SER A 32 -13.46 -0.82 6.17
N ARG A 33 -13.70 -2.00 6.72
CA ARG A 33 -14.66 -2.98 6.20
C ARG A 33 -14.34 -3.41 4.77
N LEU A 34 -13.07 -3.32 4.41
CA LEU A 34 -12.61 -3.79 3.11
C LEU A 34 -12.57 -5.30 3.11
N ASP A 35 -13.28 -5.91 2.17
CA ASP A 35 -13.25 -7.36 1.99
C ASP A 35 -12.10 -7.71 1.07
N VAL A 36 -11.05 -8.26 1.66
CA VAL A 36 -9.85 -8.66 0.92
C VAL A 36 -9.72 -10.17 0.98
N ALA A 37 -9.79 -10.81 -0.19
CA ALA A 37 -9.71 -12.25 -0.28
C ALA A 37 -8.32 -12.78 0.06
N GLU A 38 -7.28 -12.10 -0.39
CA GLU A 38 -5.90 -12.55 -0.20
C GLU A 38 -4.96 -11.39 0.07
N ILE A 39 -3.96 -11.68 0.88
CA ILE A 39 -2.81 -10.80 1.07
C ILE A 39 -1.57 -11.55 0.61
N VAL A 40 -0.60 -10.82 0.09
CA VAL A 40 0.65 -11.36 -0.42
C VAL A 40 1.80 -10.76 0.37
N SER A 41 2.72 -11.61 0.81
CA SER A 41 3.94 -11.15 1.47
C SER A 41 5.05 -11.05 0.45
N ILE A 42 5.71 -9.89 0.39
CA ILE A 42 6.82 -9.63 -0.53
C ILE A 42 8.05 -9.27 0.29
N ASP A 43 9.19 -9.89 -0.04
CA ASP A 43 10.44 -9.56 0.61
C ASP A 43 10.89 -8.16 0.17
N ALA A 44 10.94 -7.23 1.13
CA ALA A 44 11.31 -5.85 0.86
C ALA A 44 12.78 -5.68 0.46
N HIS A 45 13.60 -6.70 0.67
CA HIS A 45 15.01 -6.68 0.28
C HIS A 45 15.29 -7.39 -1.05
N ASP A 46 14.28 -8.02 -1.64
CA ASP A 46 14.42 -8.68 -2.92
C ASP A 46 14.08 -7.69 -4.05
N ARG A 47 15.13 -7.19 -4.70
CA ARG A 47 14.99 -6.21 -5.79
C ARG A 47 14.11 -6.69 -6.92
N GLU A 48 14.20 -7.96 -7.25
CA GLU A 48 13.41 -8.52 -8.35
C GLU A 48 11.92 -8.54 -8.01
N SER A 49 11.56 -8.92 -6.80
CA SER A 49 10.18 -8.89 -6.33
C SER A 49 9.63 -7.47 -6.30
N ILE A 50 10.42 -6.51 -5.84
CA ILE A 50 10.02 -5.11 -5.82
C ILE A 50 9.83 -4.57 -7.24
N ALA A 51 10.75 -4.88 -8.14
CA ALA A 51 10.65 -4.43 -9.53
C ALA A 51 9.40 -4.98 -10.22
N ARG A 52 9.06 -6.24 -9.98
CA ARG A 52 7.84 -6.84 -10.52
C ARG A 52 6.59 -6.19 -9.95
N LEU A 53 6.58 -5.93 -8.65
CA LEU A 53 5.45 -5.26 -8.01
C LEU A 53 5.24 -3.89 -8.61
N ILE A 54 6.28 -3.09 -8.73
CA ILE A 54 6.20 -1.74 -9.29
C ILE A 54 5.74 -1.77 -10.74
N ALA A 55 6.29 -2.68 -11.55
CA ALA A 55 5.87 -2.82 -12.93
C ALA A 55 4.38 -3.16 -13.07
N ASP A 56 3.90 -4.05 -12.20
CA ASP A 56 2.50 -4.45 -12.20
C ASP A 56 1.57 -3.29 -11.85
N VAL A 57 1.89 -2.56 -10.78
CA VAL A 57 1.02 -1.47 -10.33
C VAL A 57 1.10 -0.26 -11.25
N LYS A 58 2.23 0.00 -11.90
CA LYS A 58 2.35 1.07 -12.90
C LYS A 58 1.42 0.85 -14.09
N ARG A 59 1.20 -0.39 -14.49
CA ARG A 59 0.24 -0.70 -15.55
C ARG A 59 -1.18 -0.32 -15.17
N ARG A 60 -1.46 -0.18 -13.89
CA ARG A 60 -2.76 0.26 -13.36
C ARG A 60 -2.76 1.73 -12.98
N ALA A 61 -1.77 2.50 -13.44
CA ALA A 61 -1.61 3.93 -13.17
C ALA A 61 -1.34 4.25 -11.69
N VAL A 62 -0.85 3.30 -10.93
CA VAL A 62 -0.45 3.50 -9.53
C VAL A 62 1.01 3.97 -9.51
N ARG A 63 1.28 5.08 -8.83
CA ARG A 63 2.60 5.73 -8.85
C ARG A 63 3.29 5.76 -7.50
N ASN A 64 2.62 5.35 -6.44
CA ASN A 64 3.21 5.37 -5.11
C ASN A 64 2.62 4.29 -4.23
N LEU A 65 3.34 4.03 -3.14
CA LEU A 65 2.96 3.08 -2.11
C LEU A 65 2.44 3.85 -0.92
N LEU A 66 1.33 3.39 -0.35
CA LEU A 66 0.79 3.93 0.90
C LEU A 66 1.05 2.91 1.99
N LEU A 67 2.10 3.15 2.79
CA LEU A 67 2.58 2.20 3.77
C LEU A 67 1.93 2.44 5.13
N ASP A 68 1.41 1.38 5.72
CA ASP A 68 0.82 1.38 7.06
C ASP A 68 -0.29 2.43 7.22
N LEU A 69 -1.17 2.54 6.24
CA LEU A 69 -2.29 3.46 6.31
C LEU A 69 -3.19 3.13 7.49
N ASP A 70 -3.41 4.13 8.34
CA ASP A 70 -4.35 4.06 9.45
C ASP A 70 -5.68 4.63 8.98
N TYR A 71 -6.69 3.78 8.85
CA TYR A 71 -8.00 4.19 8.35
C TYR A 71 -8.66 5.23 9.26
N ALA A 72 -8.45 5.12 10.57
CA ALA A 72 -9.08 6.03 11.53
C ALA A 72 -8.55 7.46 11.43
N THR A 73 -7.23 7.63 11.23
CA THR A 73 -6.58 8.93 11.18
C THR A 73 -6.28 9.40 9.75
N GLY A 74 -6.20 8.49 8.79
CA GLY A 74 -5.78 8.78 7.43
C GLY A 74 -4.28 8.95 7.27
N ARG A 75 -3.50 8.67 8.30
CA ARG A 75 -2.04 8.80 8.27
C ARG A 75 -1.39 7.58 7.64
N CYS A 76 -0.38 7.83 6.83
CA CYS A 76 0.43 6.79 6.23
C CYS A 76 1.81 7.34 5.85
N THR A 77 2.70 6.45 5.46
CA THR A 77 3.95 6.83 4.81
C THR A 77 3.76 6.64 3.31
N ARG A 78 3.90 7.71 2.55
CA ARG A 78 3.81 7.65 1.09
C ARG A 78 5.22 7.46 0.52
N VAL A 79 5.39 6.43 -0.29
CA VAL A 79 6.65 6.11 -0.95
C VAL A 79 6.43 6.21 -2.45
N GLU A 80 7.06 7.17 -3.10
CA GLU A 80 6.99 7.31 -4.55
C GLU A 80 7.92 6.30 -5.21
N PHE A 81 7.55 5.84 -6.39
CA PHE A 81 8.38 4.93 -7.16
C PHE A 81 9.40 5.70 -7.99
N GLU A 82 10.65 5.25 -7.96
CA GLU A 82 11.72 5.75 -8.81
C GLU A 82 12.17 4.62 -9.72
N GLY A 83 11.72 4.67 -10.98
CA GLY A 83 11.98 3.57 -11.90
C GLY A 83 11.31 2.28 -11.40
N ASP A 84 12.11 1.27 -11.09
CA ASP A 84 11.64 -0.01 -10.57
C ASP A 84 12.04 -0.22 -9.10
N SER A 85 12.30 0.86 -8.39
CA SER A 85 12.64 0.83 -6.98
C SER A 85 11.80 1.84 -6.19
N PHE A 86 11.87 1.74 -4.86
CA PHE A 86 11.20 2.69 -3.98
C PHE A 86 12.04 3.96 -3.85
N GLY A 87 11.38 5.10 -3.99
CA GLY A 87 11.98 6.41 -3.79
C GLY A 87 11.81 6.93 -2.36
N PRO A 88 11.81 8.25 -2.19
CA PRO A 88 11.72 8.85 -0.86
C PRO A 88 10.40 8.52 -0.17
N ALA A 89 10.47 8.35 1.14
CA ALA A 89 9.30 8.15 1.99
C ALA A 89 8.93 9.47 2.67
N VAL A 90 7.66 9.83 2.59
CA VAL A 90 7.14 11.08 3.15
C VAL A 90 5.88 10.79 3.94
N GLU A 91 5.74 11.40 5.12
CA GLU A 91 4.51 11.30 5.86
C GLU A 91 3.38 12.00 5.12
N HIS A 92 2.23 11.35 5.09
CA HIS A 92 1.06 11.87 4.40
C HIS A 92 -0.18 11.62 5.25
N GLN A 93 -1.15 12.51 5.13
CA GLN A 93 -2.43 12.35 5.81
C GLN A 93 -3.58 12.65 4.84
N PHE A 94 -4.46 11.69 4.69
CA PHE A 94 -5.67 11.88 3.89
C PHE A 94 -6.71 12.65 4.68
N ALA A 95 -7.45 13.52 3.97
CA ALA A 95 -8.58 14.21 4.54
C ALA A 95 -9.71 13.21 4.87
N PRO A 96 -10.61 13.55 5.81
CA PRO A 96 -11.73 12.65 6.15
C PRO A 96 -12.57 12.24 4.95
N ASP A 97 -12.75 13.12 3.97
CA ASP A 97 -13.54 12.81 2.78
C ASP A 97 -12.89 11.73 1.90
N ASP A 98 -11.56 11.66 1.90
CA ASP A 98 -10.83 10.66 1.13
C ASP A 98 -11.01 9.24 1.67
N ARG A 99 -11.44 9.12 2.93
CA ARG A 99 -11.61 7.85 3.61
C ARG A 99 -13.01 7.25 3.46
N ARG A 100 -13.91 7.96 2.79
CA ARG A 100 -15.30 7.55 2.60
C ARG A 100 -15.48 6.80 1.29
N ARG A 101 -14.80 5.71 1.14
CA ARG A 101 -14.89 4.99 -0.11
C ARG A 101 -15.21 3.53 0.09
#